data_4b2a64e9f9f187e3c457413c0c2b498f
#
_entry.id   4b2a64e9f9f187e3c457413c0c2b498f
#
_cell.length_a   1.000
_cell.length_b   1.000
_cell.length_c   1.000
_cell.angle_alpha   90.00
_cell.angle_beta   90.00
_cell.angle_gamma   90.00
#
_symmetry.space_group_name_H-M   'P 1'
#
loop_
_entity.id
_entity.type
_entity.pdbx_description
1 polymer ?
#
loop_
_entity_poly.entity_id
_entity_poly.type
_entity_poly.pdbx_seq_one_letter_code
_entity_poly.pdbx_strand_id
1 'polypeptide(L)'
;SIGGNTGWNAASDARLKKNVSTIENALDIVDNLRGVWFDWKDTEREGREIGFIAQEVQEILPEVVNANGKFLGMQYSKITALLVEAIKELKAENEDLKATLGKSKAGNENANSMKENNELKEKLATMEKRLDKYESMMLAILNDLPRNKMVNIEQLMSDDAQKSVH
;
A
#
# COMPACT_ATOMS: atom_id res chain seq x y z
N SER A 1 -27.06 -16.50 -10.31
CA SER A 1 -26.20 -16.74 -9.17
C SER A 1 -24.80 -16.22 -9.49
N ILE A 2 -24.44 -15.07 -8.99
CA ILE A 2 -23.08 -14.55 -9.10
C ILE A 2 -22.25 -15.32 -8.09
N GLY A 3 -21.35 -16.18 -8.60
CA GLY A 3 -20.60 -17.17 -7.84
C GLY A 3 -19.90 -16.60 -6.62
N GLY A 4 -19.81 -17.43 -5.59
CA GLY A 4 -19.19 -17.13 -4.31
C GLY A 4 -17.81 -16.50 -4.49
N ASN A 5 -17.67 -15.30 -3.94
CA ASN A 5 -16.51 -14.46 -4.06
C ASN A 5 -15.39 -14.99 -3.15
N THR A 6 -14.51 -15.84 -3.66
CA THR A 6 -13.23 -16.07 -3.03
C THR A 6 -12.34 -14.87 -3.38
N GLY A 7 -12.03 -14.02 -2.45
CA GLY A 7 -11.52 -12.65 -2.51
C GLY A 7 -10.57 -12.21 -3.64
N TRP A 8 -10.03 -13.13 -4.45
CA TRP A 8 -9.08 -12.87 -5.53
C TRP A 8 -9.69 -12.96 -6.94
N ASN A 9 -10.88 -13.53 -7.09
CA ASN A 9 -11.55 -13.63 -8.39
C ASN A 9 -12.90 -12.89 -8.34
N ALA A 10 -12.89 -11.65 -7.93
CA ALA A 10 -14.05 -10.78 -7.89
C ALA A 10 -14.34 -10.22 -9.28
N ALA A 11 -15.63 -10.22 -9.67
CA ALA A 11 -16.05 -9.51 -10.88
C ALA A 11 -15.65 -8.04 -10.79
N SER A 12 -14.90 -7.55 -11.79
CA SER A 12 -14.37 -6.19 -11.82
C SER A 12 -14.63 -5.46 -13.14
N ASP A 13 -15.57 -5.96 -13.94
CA ASP A 13 -15.97 -5.37 -15.21
C ASP A 13 -16.55 -3.95 -14.99
N ALA A 14 -16.11 -3.00 -15.80
CA ALA A 14 -16.56 -1.60 -15.73
C ALA A 14 -18.09 -1.46 -15.86
N ARG A 15 -18.75 -2.33 -16.62
CA ARG A 15 -20.20 -2.34 -16.81
C ARG A 15 -21.00 -2.66 -15.54
N LEU A 16 -20.34 -3.22 -14.52
CA LEU A 16 -20.92 -3.55 -13.22
C LEU A 16 -20.70 -2.43 -12.18
N LYS A 17 -19.96 -1.38 -12.53
CA LYS A 17 -19.56 -0.29 -11.64
C LYS A 17 -20.20 1.02 -12.04
N LYS A 18 -20.50 1.85 -11.07
CA LYS A 18 -20.98 3.22 -11.24
C LYS A 18 -20.23 4.16 -10.30
N ASN A 19 -20.25 5.46 -10.57
CA ASN A 19 -19.62 6.49 -9.74
C ASN A 19 -18.14 6.19 -9.48
N VAL A 20 -17.42 5.80 -10.52
CA VAL A 20 -16.01 5.46 -10.44
C VAL A 20 -15.19 6.74 -10.32
N SER A 21 -14.39 6.84 -9.26
CA SER A 21 -13.42 7.92 -9.04
C SER A 21 -12.09 7.33 -8.58
N THR A 22 -11.02 8.07 -8.77
CA THR A 22 -9.71 7.72 -8.21
C THR A 22 -9.73 7.89 -6.69
N ILE A 23 -8.97 7.08 -5.98
CA ILE A 23 -8.76 7.23 -4.54
C ILE A 23 -7.79 8.39 -4.33
N GLU A 24 -8.24 9.43 -3.66
CA GLU A 24 -7.44 10.60 -3.32
C GLU A 24 -6.93 10.50 -1.88
N ASN A 25 -5.81 11.15 -1.57
CA ASN A 25 -5.15 11.14 -0.26
C ASN A 25 -4.84 9.71 0.24
N ALA A 26 -4.53 8.83 -0.70
CA ALA A 26 -4.28 7.42 -0.41
C ALA A 26 -3.08 7.24 0.51
N LEU A 27 -2.07 8.08 0.37
CA LEU A 27 -0.88 8.07 1.18
C LEU A 27 -1.20 8.38 2.65
N ASP A 28 -2.00 9.39 2.91
CA ASP A 28 -2.43 9.76 4.26
C ASP A 28 -3.30 8.68 4.91
N ILE A 29 -4.19 8.05 4.13
CA ILE A 29 -5.01 6.95 4.62
C ILE A 29 -4.12 5.79 5.06
N VAL A 30 -3.16 5.38 4.24
CA VAL A 30 -2.24 4.27 4.56
C VAL A 30 -1.36 4.62 5.76
N ASP A 31 -0.94 5.85 5.91
CA ASP A 31 -0.08 6.27 7.03
C ASP A 31 -0.78 6.19 8.38
N ASN A 32 -2.10 6.31 8.38
CA ASN A 32 -2.93 6.14 9.57
C ASN A 32 -3.25 4.68 9.89
N LEU A 33 -3.02 3.72 8.98
CA LEU A 33 -3.21 2.31 9.24
C LEU A 33 -2.06 1.74 10.09
N ARG A 34 -2.40 0.95 11.11
CA ARG A 34 -1.44 0.31 12.01
C ARG A 34 -1.37 -1.19 11.76
N GLY A 35 -0.29 -1.65 11.11
CA GLY A 35 0.03 -3.07 11.04
C GLY A 35 0.48 -3.62 12.41
N VAL A 36 0.06 -4.83 12.75
CA VAL A 36 0.33 -5.46 14.04
C VAL A 36 0.77 -6.90 13.89
N TRP A 37 1.61 -7.34 14.80
CA TRP A 37 1.81 -8.75 15.07
C TRP A 37 0.81 -9.18 16.13
N PHE A 38 0.23 -10.39 16.00
CA PHE A 38 -0.73 -10.92 16.95
C PHE A 38 -0.66 -12.45 17.04
N ASP A 39 -1.17 -12.98 18.13
CA ASP A 39 -1.45 -14.40 18.32
C ASP A 39 -2.96 -14.57 18.49
N TRP A 40 -3.49 -15.64 17.94
CA TRP A 40 -4.90 -15.97 18.13
C TRP A 40 -5.17 -16.40 19.59
N LYS A 41 -6.29 -15.97 20.13
CA LYS A 41 -6.75 -16.47 21.45
C LYS A 41 -7.22 -17.92 21.38
N ASP A 42 -7.51 -18.40 20.19
CA ASP A 42 -7.87 -19.79 19.93
C ASP A 42 -6.59 -20.64 19.94
N THR A 43 -6.55 -21.62 20.84
CA THR A 43 -5.40 -22.50 21.05
C THR A 43 -5.20 -23.53 19.93
N GLU A 44 -6.15 -23.67 19.00
CA GLU A 44 -6.02 -24.50 17.81
C GLU A 44 -5.17 -23.83 16.72
N ARG A 45 -4.93 -22.52 16.84
CA ARG A 45 -4.10 -21.74 15.93
C ARG A 45 -2.79 -21.38 16.62
N GLU A 46 -1.75 -22.10 16.29
CA GLU A 46 -0.41 -21.84 16.83
C GLU A 46 0.37 -20.91 15.88
N GLY A 47 1.15 -20.02 16.50
CA GLY A 47 2.06 -19.14 15.80
C GLY A 47 1.63 -17.70 15.73
N ARG A 48 2.64 -16.85 15.57
CA ARG A 48 2.49 -15.39 15.45
C ARG A 48 2.11 -15.03 14.02
N GLU A 49 1.08 -14.21 13.88
CA GLU A 49 0.60 -13.71 12.61
C GLU A 49 0.77 -12.19 12.49
N ILE A 50 0.62 -11.67 11.28
CA ILE A 50 0.67 -10.25 10.97
C ILE A 50 -0.65 -9.82 10.33
N GLY A 51 -1.11 -8.62 10.67
CA GLY A 51 -2.32 -8.07 10.08
C GLY A 51 -2.73 -6.75 10.71
N PHE A 52 -4.03 -6.50 10.72
CA PHE A 52 -4.62 -5.28 11.27
C PHE A 52 -5.68 -5.63 12.31
N ILE A 53 -6.00 -4.66 13.15
CA ILE A 53 -7.16 -4.73 14.05
C ILE A 53 -8.35 -4.11 13.32
N ALA A 54 -9.37 -4.93 13.02
CA ALA A 54 -10.51 -4.51 12.20
C ALA A 54 -11.25 -3.28 12.76
N GLN A 55 -11.31 -3.13 14.09
CA GLN A 55 -11.90 -1.96 14.74
C GLN A 55 -11.14 -0.67 14.43
N GLU A 56 -9.81 -0.71 14.46
CA GLU A 56 -8.97 0.44 14.14
C GLU A 56 -9.09 0.82 12.66
N VAL A 57 -9.10 -0.17 11.79
CA VAL A 57 -9.28 0.05 10.35
C VAL A 57 -10.67 0.59 10.02
N GLN A 58 -11.71 0.18 10.76
CA GLN A 58 -13.07 0.65 10.54
C GLN A 58 -13.22 2.17 10.72
N GLU A 59 -12.42 2.77 11.59
CA GLU A 59 -12.42 4.22 11.83
C GLU A 59 -11.78 5.00 10.68
N ILE A 60 -10.87 4.38 9.93
CA ILE A 60 -10.07 5.02 8.87
C ILE A 60 -10.61 4.67 7.48
N LEU A 61 -10.91 3.40 7.22
CA LEU A 61 -11.29 2.84 5.93
C LEU A 61 -12.39 1.77 6.12
N PRO A 62 -13.62 2.16 6.45
CA PRO A 62 -14.72 1.22 6.73
C PRO A 62 -15.07 0.32 5.54
N GLU A 63 -14.77 0.72 4.30
CA GLU A 63 -15.09 -0.02 3.08
C GLU A 63 -14.39 -1.38 2.97
N VAL A 64 -13.30 -1.57 3.71
CA VAL A 64 -12.57 -2.84 3.74
C VAL A 64 -12.98 -3.73 4.91
N VAL A 65 -13.83 -3.23 5.81
CA VAL A 65 -14.29 -3.96 6.99
C VAL A 65 -15.66 -4.59 6.74
N ASN A 66 -15.81 -5.86 7.10
CA ASN A 66 -17.06 -6.58 7.03
C ASN A 66 -17.63 -6.77 8.43
N ALA A 67 -18.79 -6.17 8.69
CA ALA A 67 -19.48 -6.20 9.98
C ALA A 67 -20.69 -7.16 9.99
N ASN A 68 -20.86 -8.03 8.98
CA ASN A 68 -22.04 -8.88 8.84
C ASN A 68 -22.03 -10.14 9.72
N GLY A 69 -21.04 -10.31 10.60
CA GLY A 69 -20.88 -11.47 11.47
C GLY A 69 -20.81 -11.11 12.96
N LYS A 70 -20.61 -12.12 13.79
CA LYS A 70 -20.38 -11.96 15.24
C LYS A 70 -19.09 -11.17 15.52
N PHE A 71 -18.11 -11.30 14.65
CA PHE A 71 -16.83 -10.59 14.71
C PHE A 71 -16.63 -9.81 13.43
N LEU A 72 -15.90 -8.69 13.52
CA LEU A 72 -15.48 -7.93 12.36
C LEU A 72 -14.47 -8.75 11.56
N GLY A 73 -14.58 -8.71 10.25
CA GLY A 73 -13.63 -9.27 9.32
C GLY A 73 -13.06 -8.19 8.42
N MET A 74 -11.97 -8.49 7.71
CA MET A 74 -11.35 -7.58 6.75
C MET A 74 -11.24 -8.19 5.36
N GLN A 75 -11.39 -7.34 4.35
CA GLN A 75 -11.18 -7.68 2.96
C GLN A 75 -9.84 -7.13 2.50
N TYR A 76 -8.75 -7.83 2.81
CA TYR A 76 -7.37 -7.41 2.50
C TYR A 76 -7.14 -7.09 1.02
N SER A 77 -7.80 -7.82 0.11
CA SER A 77 -7.70 -7.58 -1.33
C SER A 77 -8.10 -6.16 -1.77
N LYS A 78 -8.96 -5.48 -1.03
CA LYS A 78 -9.34 -4.10 -1.34
C LYS A 78 -8.23 -3.10 -0.99
N ILE A 79 -7.41 -3.41 0.00
CA ILE A 79 -6.30 -2.55 0.41
C ILE A 79 -5.27 -2.41 -0.73
N THR A 80 -5.16 -3.41 -1.61
CA THR A 80 -4.25 -3.36 -2.76
C THR A 80 -4.51 -2.13 -3.66
N ALA A 81 -5.78 -1.79 -3.93
CA ALA A 81 -6.11 -0.62 -4.74
C ALA A 81 -5.69 0.70 -4.06
N LEU A 82 -5.87 0.78 -2.74
CA LEU A 82 -5.41 1.92 -1.95
C LEU A 82 -3.88 2.04 -1.98
N LEU A 83 -3.16 0.92 -1.80
CA LEU A 83 -1.70 0.91 -1.85
C LEU A 83 -1.15 1.34 -3.21
N VAL A 84 -1.80 0.95 -4.31
CA VAL A 84 -1.41 1.38 -5.66
C VAL A 84 -1.45 2.91 -5.78
N GLU A 85 -2.53 3.55 -5.33
CA GLU A 85 -2.63 5.01 -5.40
C GLU A 85 -1.67 5.69 -4.41
N ALA A 86 -1.49 5.16 -3.20
CA ALA A 86 -0.51 5.66 -2.24
C ALA A 86 0.93 5.63 -2.79
N ILE A 87 1.32 4.55 -3.49
CA ILE A 87 2.63 4.45 -4.14
C ILE A 87 2.78 5.49 -5.25
N LYS A 88 1.73 5.77 -6.03
CA LYS A 88 1.76 6.80 -7.07
C LYS A 88 1.92 8.20 -6.48
N GLU A 89 1.21 8.51 -5.41
CA GLU A 89 1.33 9.78 -4.68
C GLU A 89 2.76 9.93 -4.13
N LEU A 90 3.29 8.91 -3.45
CA LEU A 90 4.65 8.91 -2.92
C LEU A 90 5.71 9.07 -4.03
N LYS A 91 5.51 8.41 -5.18
CA LYS A 91 6.41 8.56 -6.34
C LYS A 91 6.40 10.00 -6.84
N ALA A 92 5.24 10.63 -6.98
CA ALA A 92 5.12 12.01 -7.43
C ALA A 92 5.83 12.97 -6.48
N GLU A 93 5.62 12.82 -5.16
CA GLU A 93 6.31 13.61 -4.14
C GLU A 93 7.84 13.43 -4.20
N ASN A 94 8.31 12.21 -4.41
CA ASN A 94 9.74 11.91 -4.53
C ASN A 94 10.36 12.56 -5.77
N GLU A 95 9.64 12.56 -6.90
CA GLU A 95 10.09 13.21 -8.15
C GLU A 95 10.18 14.74 -7.97
N ASP A 96 9.23 15.35 -7.29
CA ASP A 96 9.25 16.79 -6.99
C ASP A 96 10.42 17.17 -6.07
N LEU A 97 10.65 16.38 -5.01
CA LEU A 97 11.80 16.56 -4.13
C LEU A 97 13.13 16.45 -4.87
N LYS A 98 13.28 15.47 -5.77
CA LYS A 98 14.50 15.32 -6.61
C LYS A 98 14.70 16.51 -7.53
N ALA A 99 13.61 17.00 -8.15
CA ALA A 99 13.66 18.18 -9.01
C ALA A 99 14.10 19.43 -8.22
N THR A 100 13.58 19.61 -7.02
CA THR A 100 13.93 20.73 -6.13
C THR A 100 15.38 20.65 -5.67
N LEU A 101 15.87 19.45 -5.28
CA LEU A 101 17.28 19.22 -4.95
C LEU A 101 18.22 19.47 -6.15
N GLY A 102 17.80 19.11 -7.36
CA GLY A 102 18.55 19.34 -8.59
C GLY A 102 18.71 20.84 -8.88
N LYS A 103 17.66 21.62 -8.70
CA LYS A 103 17.67 23.08 -8.86
C LYS A 103 18.55 23.77 -7.80
N SER A 104 18.49 23.31 -6.56
CA SER A 104 19.29 23.84 -5.45
C SER A 104 20.80 23.60 -5.63
N LYS A 105 21.20 22.51 -6.28
CA LYS A 105 22.62 22.24 -6.63
C LYS A 105 23.16 23.11 -7.77
N ALA A 106 22.29 23.65 -8.61
CA ALA A 106 22.68 24.48 -9.76
C ALA A 106 22.76 25.98 -9.45
N GLY A 107 22.30 26.43 -8.30
CA GLY A 107 22.23 27.84 -7.86
C GLY A 107 22.98 28.09 -6.58
N ASN A 108 24.20 28.57 -6.73
CA ASN A 108 25.06 29.36 -5.82
C ASN A 108 25.01 29.13 -4.29
N GLU A 109 26.21 28.90 -3.75
CA GLU A 109 26.62 28.74 -2.36
C GLU A 109 26.18 29.90 -1.45
N ASN A 110 25.05 29.77 -0.73
CA ASN A 110 24.71 30.67 0.35
C ASN A 110 24.09 29.88 1.52
N ALA A 111 24.27 30.36 2.74
CA ALA A 111 23.82 29.72 3.99
C ALA A 111 22.34 29.32 4.01
N ASN A 112 21.48 29.97 3.20
CA ASN A 112 20.08 29.58 2.97
C ASN A 112 19.96 28.25 2.23
N SER A 113 20.83 27.97 1.25
CA SER A 113 20.85 26.70 0.52
C SER A 113 21.21 25.52 1.43
N MET A 114 22.06 25.72 2.43
CA MET A 114 22.40 24.65 3.39
C MET A 114 21.21 24.29 4.29
N LYS A 115 20.41 25.27 4.68
CA LYS A 115 19.21 25.04 5.49
C LYS A 115 18.13 24.29 4.71
N GLU A 116 17.84 24.75 3.48
CA GLU A 116 16.92 24.07 2.56
C GLU A 116 17.37 22.63 2.24
N ASN A 117 18.66 22.42 1.97
CA ASN A 117 19.22 21.11 1.73
C ASN A 117 19.08 20.16 2.94
N ASN A 118 19.20 20.68 4.15
CA ASN A 118 19.00 19.87 5.35
C ASN A 118 17.51 19.51 5.56
N GLU A 119 16.60 20.45 5.35
CA GLU A 119 15.16 20.19 5.41
C GLU A 119 14.72 19.19 4.35
N LEU A 120 15.26 19.25 3.14
CA LEU A 120 15.00 18.30 2.07
C LEU A 120 15.56 16.89 2.37
N LYS A 121 16.74 16.82 3.01
CA LYS A 121 17.30 15.53 3.47
C LYS A 121 16.44 14.88 4.55
N GLU A 122 15.90 15.65 5.48
CA GLU A 122 14.98 15.13 6.52
C GLU A 122 13.67 14.63 5.90
N LYS A 123 13.11 15.35 4.93
CA LYS A 123 11.93 14.91 4.18
C LYS A 123 12.21 13.62 3.42
N LEU A 124 13.34 13.53 2.73
CA LEU A 124 13.73 12.32 2.00
C LEU A 124 13.84 11.11 2.94
N ALA A 125 14.51 11.26 4.09
CA ALA A 125 14.63 10.19 5.07
C ALA A 125 13.26 9.75 5.64
N THR A 126 12.33 10.69 5.78
CA THR A 126 10.95 10.37 6.21
C THR A 126 10.21 9.57 5.14
N MET A 127 10.37 9.95 3.87
CA MET A 127 9.73 9.25 2.75
C MET A 127 10.31 7.85 2.55
N GLU A 128 11.63 7.66 2.73
CA GLU A 128 12.26 6.33 2.70
C GLU A 128 11.66 5.41 3.78
N LYS A 129 11.49 5.90 5.01
CA LYS A 129 10.82 5.14 6.08
C LYS A 129 9.37 4.78 5.74
N ARG A 130 8.65 5.68 5.07
CA ARG A 130 7.27 5.41 4.60
C ARG A 130 7.27 4.32 3.53
N LEU A 131 8.22 4.37 2.60
CA LEU A 131 8.37 3.35 1.55
C LEU A 131 8.65 1.97 2.16
N ASP A 132 9.60 1.85 3.09
CA ASP A 132 9.90 0.60 3.79
C ASP A 132 8.66 0.04 4.51
N LYS A 133 7.86 0.92 5.12
CA LYS A 133 6.59 0.54 5.75
C LYS A 133 5.61 -0.05 4.73
N TYR A 134 5.46 0.57 3.56
CA TYR A 134 4.55 0.09 2.52
C TYR A 134 5.02 -1.21 1.89
N GLU A 135 6.32 -1.38 1.66
CA GLU A 135 6.90 -2.64 1.20
C GLU A 135 6.62 -3.77 2.19
N SER A 136 6.79 -3.50 3.48
CA SER A 136 6.48 -4.47 4.54
C SER A 136 5.00 -4.86 4.56
N MET A 137 4.10 -3.88 4.37
CA MET A 137 2.66 -4.14 4.28
C MET A 137 2.29 -4.94 3.03
N MET A 138 2.89 -4.64 1.88
CA MET A 138 2.68 -5.40 0.64
C MET A 138 3.16 -6.84 0.78
N LEU A 139 4.33 -7.05 1.38
CA LEU A 139 4.85 -8.39 1.65
C LEU A 139 3.94 -9.19 2.57
N ALA A 140 3.36 -8.55 3.58
CA ALA A 140 2.40 -9.19 4.46
C ALA A 140 1.12 -9.64 3.71
N ILE A 141 0.62 -8.79 2.81
CA ILE A 141 -0.54 -9.13 1.95
C ILE A 141 -0.20 -10.27 0.99
N LEU A 142 1.01 -10.26 0.39
CA LEU A 142 1.46 -11.30 -0.52
C LEU A 142 1.66 -12.65 0.16
N ASN A 143 2.13 -12.65 1.41
CA ASN A 143 2.32 -13.89 2.19
C ASN A 143 1.00 -14.56 2.59
N ASP A 144 -0.09 -13.79 2.64
CA ASP A 144 -1.45 -14.32 2.89
C ASP A 144 -2.11 -14.91 1.63
N LEU A 145 -1.39 -14.83 0.47
CA LEU A 145 -1.82 -15.44 -0.78
C LEU A 145 -1.60 -16.96 -0.77
N PRO A 146 -2.59 -17.76 -1.15
CA PRO A 146 -2.41 -19.20 -1.31
C PRO A 146 -1.30 -19.48 -2.35
N ARG A 147 -0.35 -20.34 -1.97
CA ARG A 147 0.89 -20.67 -2.73
C ARG A 147 0.68 -21.00 -4.21
N ASN A 148 -0.49 -21.52 -4.59
CA ASN A 148 -0.82 -21.84 -5.99
C ASN A 148 -1.03 -20.61 -6.89
N LYS A 149 -1.03 -19.39 -6.33
CA LYS A 149 -1.19 -18.11 -7.07
C LYS A 149 0.10 -17.28 -7.14
N MET A 150 1.10 -17.57 -6.31
CA MET A 150 2.40 -16.87 -6.35
C MET A 150 3.14 -17.08 -7.67
N VAL A 151 3.07 -18.29 -8.24
CA VAL A 151 3.72 -18.62 -9.51
C VAL A 151 3.25 -17.74 -10.67
N ASN A 152 1.98 -17.34 -10.68
CA ASN A 152 1.44 -16.45 -11.72
C ASN A 152 1.90 -15.00 -11.59
N ILE A 153 2.22 -14.55 -10.38
CA ILE A 153 2.68 -13.16 -10.12
C ILE A 153 4.16 -13.02 -10.51
N GLU A 154 4.98 -14.00 -10.17
CA GLU A 154 6.40 -14.02 -10.58
C GLU A 154 6.55 -14.06 -12.11
N GLN A 155 5.67 -14.78 -12.81
CA GLN A 155 5.67 -14.86 -14.26
C GLN A 155 5.24 -13.55 -14.92
N LEU A 156 4.23 -12.85 -14.37
CA LEU A 156 3.79 -11.53 -14.83
C LEU A 156 4.86 -10.45 -14.60
N MET A 157 5.56 -10.49 -13.46
CA MET A 157 6.65 -9.54 -13.17
C MET A 157 7.88 -9.77 -14.07
N SER A 158 8.16 -11.04 -14.46
CA SER A 158 9.25 -11.36 -15.40
C SER A 158 8.94 -10.92 -16.83
N ASP A 159 7.68 -11.02 -17.26
CA ASP A 159 7.24 -10.63 -18.61
C ASP A 159 7.24 -9.10 -18.81
N ASP A 160 6.95 -8.32 -17.77
CA ASP A 160 7.02 -6.85 -17.81
C ASP A 160 8.46 -6.34 -17.78
N ALA A 161 9.36 -7.03 -17.07
CA ALA A 161 10.78 -6.68 -17.06
C ALA A 161 11.43 -6.88 -18.44
N GLN A 162 10.97 -7.84 -19.24
CA GLN A 162 11.47 -8.07 -20.60
C GLN A 162 10.91 -7.07 -21.65
N LYS A 163 9.74 -6.48 -21.40
CA LYS A 163 9.14 -5.47 -22.32
C LYS A 163 9.71 -4.07 -22.16
N SER A 164 10.44 -3.78 -21.09
CA SER A 164 11.05 -2.48 -20.83
C SER A 164 12.45 -2.32 -21.43
N VAL A 165 12.97 -3.31 -22.17
CA VAL A 165 14.34 -3.34 -22.74
C VAL A 165 14.32 -3.23 -24.28
N HIS A 166 13.18 -2.87 -24.89
CA HIS A 166 13.09 -2.61 -26.33
C HIS A 166 12.57 -1.22 -26.63
#